data_a634fb0a613f7343e499d5fd367850b9
#
_entry.id   a634fb0a613f7343e499d5fd367850b9
#
_cell.length_a   1.000
_cell.length_b   1.000
_cell.length_c   1.000
_cell.angle_alpha   90.00
_cell.angle_beta   90.00
_cell.angle_gamma   90.00
#
_symmetry.space_group_name_H-M   'P 1'
#
loop_
_entity.id
_entity.type
_entity.pdbx_description
1 polymer ?
#
loop_
_entity_poly.entity_id
_entity_poly.type
_entity_poly.pdbx_seq_one_letter_code
_entity_poly.pdbx_strand_id
1 'polypeptide(L)'
;MPHEAALTAISLLRELESNAPMQAYIDFIRTLEGPDEKGDMCAESLLAMGEAVVEPILASLDTAGQTARDIFADILSNFPGDDRIFMLLMERFEHCEDRHALFASYLAKFGDDRALPVLLAAALDDNTNYLDYVEIVSAIDALGGDRPPERDFGGDPYYESLKRI
;
A
#
# COMPACT_ATOMS: atom_id res chain seq x y z
N MET A 1 20.56 17.66 -38.50
CA MET A 1 19.60 16.65 -38.92
C MET A 1 19.96 15.22 -38.48
N PRO A 2 21.11 14.60 -38.83
CA PRO A 2 21.40 13.25 -38.28
C PRO A 2 21.68 13.21 -36.77
N HIS A 3 22.02 14.33 -36.16
CA HIS A 3 22.34 14.41 -34.73
C HIS A 3 21.11 14.36 -33.81
N GLU A 4 20.00 14.96 -34.22
CA GLU A 4 18.73 14.91 -33.44
C GLU A 4 18.10 13.52 -33.44
N ALA A 5 18.15 12.82 -34.56
CA ALA A 5 17.65 11.45 -34.65
C ALA A 5 18.47 10.48 -33.79
N ALA A 6 19.81 10.70 -33.71
CA ALA A 6 20.67 9.90 -32.85
C ALA A 6 20.42 10.16 -31.36
N LEU A 7 20.21 11.40 -30.95
CA LEU A 7 19.88 11.76 -29.57
C LEU A 7 18.52 11.22 -29.15
N THR A 8 17.52 11.27 -30.04
CA THR A 8 16.19 10.70 -29.79
C THR A 8 16.27 9.17 -29.67
N ALA A 9 17.07 8.51 -30.51
CA ALA A 9 17.27 7.07 -30.43
C ALA A 9 17.98 6.65 -29.13
N ILE A 10 18.98 7.40 -28.68
CA ILE A 10 19.69 7.16 -27.41
C ILE A 10 18.76 7.37 -26.23
N SER A 11 17.89 8.40 -26.24
CA SER A 11 16.90 8.62 -25.18
C SER A 11 15.89 7.49 -25.12
N LEU A 12 15.36 7.03 -26.26
CA LEU A 12 14.43 5.90 -26.36
C LEU A 12 15.07 4.58 -25.90
N LEU A 13 16.35 4.34 -26.24
CA LEU A 13 17.09 3.15 -25.77
C LEU A 13 17.30 3.18 -24.26
N ARG A 14 17.64 4.33 -23.68
CA ARG A 14 17.76 4.49 -22.22
C ARG A 14 16.42 4.27 -21.52
N GLU A 15 15.34 4.75 -22.07
CA GLU A 15 13.98 4.52 -21.54
C GLU A 15 13.59 3.03 -21.62
N LEU A 16 13.89 2.37 -22.72
CA LEU A 16 13.67 0.93 -22.90
C LEU A 16 14.55 0.10 -21.97
N GLU A 17 15.82 0.46 -21.78
CA GLU A 17 16.72 -0.23 -20.86
C GLU A 17 16.35 0.00 -19.39
N SER A 18 15.78 1.15 -19.02
CA SER A 18 15.30 1.42 -17.67
C SER A 18 13.96 0.75 -17.37
N ASN A 19 13.11 0.52 -18.36
CA ASN A 19 11.79 -0.09 -18.18
C ASN A 19 11.82 -1.62 -18.20
N ALA A 20 12.82 -2.25 -18.82
CA ALA A 20 12.93 -3.72 -18.86
C ALA A 20 13.08 -4.36 -17.46
N PRO A 21 13.93 -3.85 -16.55
CA PRO A 21 13.98 -4.33 -15.16
C PRO A 21 12.67 -4.10 -14.41
N MET A 22 12.01 -2.96 -14.60
CA MET A 22 10.74 -2.62 -13.97
C MET A 22 9.67 -3.66 -14.28
N GLN A 23 9.46 -3.96 -15.56
CA GLN A 23 8.46 -4.95 -15.97
C GLN A 23 8.81 -6.35 -15.45
N ALA A 24 10.08 -6.72 -15.44
CA ALA A 24 10.52 -8.00 -14.88
C ALA A 24 10.22 -8.11 -13.38
N TYR A 25 10.41 -7.04 -12.60
CA TYR A 25 10.05 -7.02 -11.17
C TYR A 25 8.55 -7.12 -10.95
N ILE A 26 7.75 -6.38 -11.72
CA ILE A 26 6.29 -6.46 -11.67
C ILE A 26 5.82 -7.88 -12.00
N ASP A 27 6.33 -8.47 -13.08
CA ASP A 27 5.96 -9.82 -13.49
C ASP A 27 6.37 -10.88 -12.46
N PHE A 28 7.52 -10.72 -11.82
CA PHE A 28 7.95 -11.61 -10.74
C PHE A 28 6.99 -11.52 -9.54
N ILE A 29 6.68 -10.32 -9.07
CA ILE A 29 5.74 -10.12 -7.95
C ILE A 29 4.38 -10.76 -8.25
N ARG A 30 3.90 -10.69 -9.49
CA ARG A 30 2.63 -11.32 -9.91
C ARG A 30 2.63 -12.84 -9.81
N THR A 31 3.77 -13.49 -9.77
CA THR A 31 3.87 -14.94 -9.58
C THR A 31 3.84 -15.39 -8.13
N LEU A 32 3.91 -14.45 -7.18
CA LEU A 32 3.98 -14.78 -5.75
C LEU A 32 2.63 -15.20 -5.20
N GLU A 33 2.65 -16.29 -4.42
CA GLU A 33 1.49 -16.80 -3.70
C GLU A 33 1.57 -16.55 -2.18
N GLY A 34 2.69 -15.96 -1.72
CA GLY A 34 2.94 -15.65 -0.31
C GLY A 34 4.20 -14.81 -0.13
N PRO A 35 4.62 -14.56 1.13
CA PRO A 35 5.82 -13.80 1.43
C PRO A 35 7.07 -14.42 0.79
N ASP A 36 7.90 -13.59 0.16
CA ASP A 36 9.13 -14.01 -0.53
C ASP A 36 10.19 -12.91 -0.47
N GLU A 37 11.39 -13.23 -0.02
CA GLU A 37 12.50 -12.27 0.14
C GLU A 37 12.90 -11.60 -1.18
N LYS A 38 12.83 -12.33 -2.30
CA LYS A 38 13.10 -11.75 -3.62
C LYS A 38 11.98 -10.82 -4.06
N GLY A 39 10.73 -11.12 -3.64
CA GLY A 39 9.59 -10.25 -3.83
C GLY A 39 9.79 -8.92 -3.11
N ASP A 40 10.27 -8.95 -1.87
CA ASP A 40 10.60 -7.75 -1.10
C ASP A 40 11.70 -6.91 -1.79
N MET A 41 12.76 -7.56 -2.27
CA MET A 41 13.82 -6.89 -3.04
C MET A 41 13.29 -6.26 -4.34
N CYS A 42 12.38 -6.92 -5.04
CA CYS A 42 11.73 -6.37 -6.23
C CYS A 42 10.87 -5.16 -5.88
N ALA A 43 10.12 -5.22 -4.78
CA ALA A 43 9.29 -4.11 -4.31
C ALA A 43 10.13 -2.89 -3.93
N GLU A 44 11.23 -3.06 -3.20
CA GLU A 44 12.18 -1.98 -2.89
C GLU A 44 12.78 -1.37 -4.16
N SER A 45 13.14 -2.21 -5.14
CA SER A 45 13.69 -1.74 -6.42
C SER A 45 12.67 -0.92 -7.21
N LEU A 46 11.41 -1.36 -7.25
CA LEU A 46 10.32 -0.62 -7.89
C LEU A 46 10.09 0.72 -7.18
N LEU A 47 10.03 0.73 -5.85
CA LEU A 47 9.85 1.96 -5.09
C LEU A 47 10.97 2.97 -5.35
N ALA A 48 12.22 2.51 -5.48
CA ALA A 48 13.38 3.34 -5.81
C ALA A 48 13.31 3.95 -7.23
N MET A 49 12.52 3.38 -8.15
CA MET A 49 12.28 3.93 -9.49
C MET A 49 11.33 5.13 -9.49
N GLY A 50 10.65 5.43 -8.38
CA GLY A 50 9.77 6.59 -8.23
C GLY A 50 8.45 6.47 -9.00
N GLU A 51 7.85 7.59 -9.37
CA GLU A 51 6.51 7.65 -10.00
C GLU A 51 6.39 6.88 -11.32
N ALA A 52 7.49 6.58 -11.99
CA ALA A 52 7.46 5.82 -13.24
C ALA A 52 6.83 4.43 -13.10
N VAL A 53 6.79 3.86 -11.89
CA VAL A 53 6.21 2.54 -11.62
C VAL A 53 4.68 2.55 -11.53
N VAL A 54 4.06 3.72 -11.32
CA VAL A 54 2.62 3.83 -11.03
C VAL A 54 1.77 3.24 -12.14
N GLU A 55 1.91 3.73 -13.37
CA GLU A 55 1.10 3.24 -14.50
C GLU A 55 1.35 1.76 -14.84
N PRO A 56 2.61 1.26 -14.89
CA PRO A 56 2.85 -0.16 -15.11
C PRO A 56 2.24 -1.07 -14.02
N ILE A 57 2.31 -0.66 -12.75
CA ILE A 57 1.71 -1.42 -11.66
C ILE A 57 0.18 -1.40 -11.77
N LEU A 58 -0.44 -0.23 -11.96
CA LEU A 58 -1.89 -0.11 -12.13
C LEU A 58 -2.40 -0.97 -13.30
N ALA A 59 -1.69 -0.98 -14.41
CA ALA A 59 -2.03 -1.81 -15.58
C ALA A 59 -1.94 -3.33 -15.29
N SER A 60 -1.18 -3.73 -14.27
CA SER A 60 -1.00 -5.15 -13.90
C SER A 60 -2.05 -5.67 -12.90
N LEU A 61 -2.82 -4.79 -12.27
CA LEU A 61 -3.72 -5.15 -11.16
C LEU A 61 -4.82 -6.13 -11.56
N ASP A 62 -5.37 -6.03 -12.76
CA ASP A 62 -6.48 -6.89 -13.21
C ASP A 62 -6.13 -8.38 -13.23
N THR A 63 -4.84 -8.69 -13.41
CA THR A 63 -4.33 -10.06 -13.46
C THR A 63 -3.47 -10.44 -12.26
N ALA A 64 -3.36 -9.53 -11.28
CA ALA A 64 -2.58 -9.76 -10.07
C ALA A 64 -3.38 -10.58 -9.04
N GLY A 65 -2.73 -11.59 -8.44
CA GLY A 65 -3.25 -12.31 -7.30
C GLY A 65 -3.21 -11.47 -6.01
N GLN A 66 -3.78 -12.01 -4.93
CA GLN A 66 -3.89 -11.34 -3.63
C GLN A 66 -2.55 -10.81 -3.12
N THR A 67 -1.53 -11.67 -3.07
CA THR A 67 -0.18 -11.31 -2.59
C THR A 67 0.42 -10.16 -3.39
N ALA A 68 0.31 -10.22 -4.72
CA ALA A 68 0.81 -9.15 -5.58
C ALA A 68 0.07 -7.82 -5.35
N ARG A 69 -1.26 -7.87 -5.22
CA ARG A 69 -2.08 -6.68 -4.92
C ARG A 69 -1.68 -6.02 -3.60
N ASP A 70 -1.36 -6.81 -2.57
CA ASP A 70 -0.92 -6.30 -1.28
C ASP A 70 0.45 -5.60 -1.39
N ILE A 71 1.40 -6.22 -2.11
CA ILE A 71 2.72 -5.61 -2.37
C ILE A 71 2.58 -4.34 -3.20
N PHE A 72 1.75 -4.36 -4.23
CA PHE A 72 1.50 -3.18 -5.06
C PHE A 72 0.80 -2.06 -4.29
N ALA A 73 -0.11 -2.40 -3.35
CA ALA A 73 -0.73 -1.42 -2.48
C ALA A 73 0.30 -0.69 -1.60
N ASP A 74 1.29 -1.40 -1.05
CA ASP A 74 2.38 -0.78 -0.29
C ASP A 74 3.19 0.19 -1.17
N ILE A 75 3.63 -0.26 -2.34
CA ILE A 75 4.39 0.58 -3.28
C ILE A 75 3.58 1.83 -3.66
N LEU A 76 2.34 1.62 -4.11
CA LEU A 76 1.47 2.69 -4.61
C LEU A 76 1.04 3.68 -3.53
N SER A 77 0.98 3.26 -2.25
CA SER A 77 0.66 4.16 -1.13
C SER A 77 1.64 5.32 -0.96
N ASN A 78 2.81 5.23 -1.59
CA ASN A 78 3.82 6.30 -1.58
C ASN A 78 3.59 7.39 -2.65
N PHE A 79 2.59 7.21 -3.54
CA PHE A 79 2.31 8.13 -4.66
C PHE A 79 0.89 8.70 -4.55
N PRO A 80 0.66 9.73 -3.71
CA PRO A 80 -0.67 10.28 -3.47
C PRO A 80 -1.27 10.98 -4.70
N GLY A 81 -2.60 11.11 -4.71
CA GLY A 81 -3.34 11.94 -5.66
C GLY A 81 -4.01 11.18 -6.82
N ASP A 82 -3.80 9.87 -6.94
CA ASP A 82 -4.48 9.05 -7.96
C ASP A 82 -5.66 8.28 -7.36
N ASP A 83 -6.88 8.55 -7.85
CA ASP A 83 -8.10 7.88 -7.36
C ASP A 83 -8.08 6.36 -7.53
N ARG A 84 -7.38 5.84 -8.53
CA ARG A 84 -7.25 4.38 -8.76
C ARG A 84 -6.46 3.73 -7.63
N ILE A 85 -5.42 4.42 -7.15
CA ILE A 85 -4.63 3.95 -5.99
C ILE A 85 -5.49 4.03 -4.73
N PHE A 86 -6.18 5.13 -4.52
CA PHE A 86 -7.09 5.28 -3.38
C PHE A 86 -8.11 4.13 -3.32
N MET A 87 -8.77 3.83 -4.45
CA MET A 87 -9.75 2.74 -4.53
C MET A 87 -9.13 1.37 -4.24
N LEU A 88 -7.90 1.13 -4.70
CA LEU A 88 -7.17 -0.11 -4.36
C LEU A 88 -6.92 -0.21 -2.86
N LEU A 89 -6.41 0.85 -2.23
CA LEU A 89 -6.13 0.85 -0.79
C LEU A 89 -7.39 0.65 0.05
N MET A 90 -8.51 1.29 -0.34
CA MET A 90 -9.82 1.10 0.29
C MET A 90 -10.31 -0.32 0.14
N GLU A 91 -10.28 -0.89 -1.07
CA GLU A 91 -10.66 -2.29 -1.31
C GLU A 91 -9.83 -3.25 -0.44
N ARG A 92 -8.52 -3.04 -0.37
CA ARG A 92 -7.64 -3.88 0.44
C ARG A 92 -7.94 -3.75 1.93
N PHE A 93 -8.18 -2.56 2.43
CA PHE A 93 -8.56 -2.33 3.83
C PHE A 93 -9.89 -3.01 4.18
N GLU A 94 -10.91 -2.88 3.34
CA GLU A 94 -12.24 -3.45 3.60
C GLU A 94 -12.29 -4.99 3.51
N HIS A 95 -11.40 -5.60 2.72
CA HIS A 95 -11.42 -7.04 2.45
C HIS A 95 -10.22 -7.80 3.06
N CYS A 96 -9.38 -7.16 3.86
CA CYS A 96 -8.31 -7.85 4.57
C CYS A 96 -8.84 -8.48 5.86
N GLU A 97 -8.68 -9.80 6.01
CA GLU A 97 -9.19 -10.52 7.20
C GLU A 97 -8.38 -10.18 8.46
N ASP A 98 -7.05 -10.11 8.38
CA ASP A 98 -6.16 -10.02 9.54
C ASP A 98 -5.09 -8.91 9.45
N ARG A 99 -5.25 -7.93 8.54
CA ARG A 99 -4.21 -6.92 8.27
C ARG A 99 -4.75 -5.49 8.21
N HIS A 100 -5.80 -5.21 8.96
CA HIS A 100 -6.37 -3.85 9.01
C HIS A 100 -5.35 -2.80 9.45
N ALA A 101 -4.51 -3.11 10.44
CA ALA A 101 -3.43 -2.23 10.89
C ALA A 101 -2.50 -1.82 9.73
N LEU A 102 -2.08 -2.78 8.91
CA LEU A 102 -1.18 -2.55 7.78
C LEU A 102 -1.83 -1.65 6.73
N PHE A 103 -3.05 -1.97 6.30
CA PHE A 103 -3.74 -1.16 5.28
C PHE A 103 -4.20 0.20 5.81
N ALA A 104 -4.51 0.34 7.10
CA ALA A 104 -4.72 1.64 7.72
C ALA A 104 -3.45 2.51 7.62
N SER A 105 -2.26 1.94 7.84
CA SER A 105 -0.99 2.66 7.67
C SER A 105 -0.74 3.10 6.23
N TYR A 106 -1.15 2.29 5.24
CA TYR A 106 -1.05 2.67 3.82
C TYR A 106 -2.01 3.80 3.45
N LEU A 107 -3.24 3.78 3.96
CA LEU A 107 -4.20 4.87 3.79
C LEU A 107 -3.69 6.17 4.41
N ALA A 108 -3.10 6.09 5.61
CA ALA A 108 -2.47 7.24 6.26
C ALA A 108 -1.29 7.80 5.45
N LYS A 109 -0.44 6.92 4.93
CA LYS A 109 0.70 7.28 4.08
C LYS A 109 0.24 7.94 2.78
N PHE A 110 -0.81 7.43 2.17
CA PHE A 110 -1.41 7.99 0.96
C PHE A 110 -1.99 9.38 1.18
N GLY A 111 -2.53 9.65 2.38
CA GLY A 111 -2.89 10.99 2.82
C GLY A 111 -4.22 11.52 2.31
N ASP A 112 -5.17 10.65 1.93
CA ASP A 112 -6.50 11.04 1.45
C ASP A 112 -7.54 10.95 2.58
N ASP A 113 -8.10 12.10 2.97
CA ASP A 113 -9.06 12.21 4.08
C ASP A 113 -10.41 11.52 3.81
N ARG A 114 -10.71 11.16 2.57
CA ARG A 114 -11.88 10.36 2.22
C ARG A 114 -11.88 8.97 2.88
N ALA A 115 -10.74 8.51 3.38
CA ALA A 115 -10.64 7.27 4.15
C ALA A 115 -11.17 7.38 5.58
N LEU A 116 -11.32 8.60 6.13
CA LEU A 116 -11.72 8.81 7.52
C LEU A 116 -13.03 8.12 7.92
N PRO A 117 -14.12 8.17 7.15
CA PRO A 117 -15.37 7.50 7.55
C PRO A 117 -15.22 5.97 7.71
N VAL A 118 -14.45 5.34 6.85
CA VAL A 118 -14.22 3.88 6.89
C VAL A 118 -13.29 3.49 8.03
N LEU A 119 -12.23 4.26 8.24
CA LEU A 119 -11.32 4.07 9.38
C LEU A 119 -12.06 4.27 10.70
N LEU A 120 -12.91 5.28 10.82
CA LEU A 120 -13.70 5.52 12.02
C LEU A 120 -14.69 4.37 12.28
N ALA A 121 -15.37 3.88 11.25
CA ALA A 121 -16.27 2.73 11.37
C ALA A 121 -15.53 1.48 11.85
N ALA A 122 -14.32 1.22 11.32
CA ALA A 122 -13.49 0.10 11.75
C ALA A 122 -12.97 0.26 13.20
N ALA A 123 -12.63 1.48 13.62
CA ALA A 123 -12.24 1.75 15.01
C ALA A 123 -13.38 1.53 16.01
N LEU A 124 -14.63 1.74 15.58
CA LEU A 124 -15.83 1.58 16.40
C LEU A 124 -16.41 0.16 16.36
N ASP A 125 -15.91 -0.71 15.49
CA ASP A 125 -16.37 -2.11 15.40
C ASP A 125 -15.89 -2.89 16.64
N ASP A 126 -16.84 -3.53 17.35
CA ASP A 126 -16.55 -4.30 18.55
C ASP A 126 -15.63 -5.50 18.31
N ASN A 127 -15.53 -5.98 17.07
CA ASN A 127 -14.64 -7.08 16.69
C ASN A 127 -13.20 -6.62 16.42
N THR A 128 -12.93 -5.32 16.30
CA THR A 128 -11.59 -4.79 16.10
C THR A 128 -10.75 -5.04 17.37
N ASN A 129 -9.65 -5.78 17.22
CA ASN A 129 -8.71 -6.05 18.31
C ASN A 129 -7.93 -4.78 18.70
N TYR A 130 -7.23 -4.83 19.83
CA TYR A 130 -6.52 -3.66 20.35
C TYR A 130 -5.41 -3.15 19.42
N LEU A 131 -4.63 -4.04 18.81
CA LEU A 131 -3.54 -3.64 17.91
C LEU A 131 -4.08 -2.94 16.67
N ASP A 132 -5.08 -3.53 16.01
CA ASP A 132 -5.73 -2.90 14.86
C ASP A 132 -6.34 -1.54 15.23
N TYR A 133 -7.01 -1.47 16.39
CA TYR A 133 -7.56 -0.21 16.88
C TYR A 133 -6.50 0.90 17.02
N VAL A 134 -5.36 0.60 17.64
CA VAL A 134 -4.30 1.59 17.85
C VAL A 134 -3.76 2.10 16.52
N GLU A 135 -3.53 1.21 15.56
CA GLU A 135 -3.03 1.59 14.23
C GLU A 135 -4.08 2.35 13.41
N ILE A 136 -5.35 1.95 13.48
CA ILE A 136 -6.45 2.67 12.82
C ILE A 136 -6.59 4.08 13.42
N VAL A 137 -6.55 4.23 14.74
CA VAL A 137 -6.60 5.55 15.39
C VAL A 137 -5.40 6.41 15.01
N SER A 138 -4.20 5.81 14.91
CA SER A 138 -3.01 6.50 14.41
C SER A 138 -3.18 6.99 12.97
N ALA A 139 -3.82 6.18 12.11
CA ALA A 139 -4.14 6.59 10.74
C ALA A 139 -5.17 7.74 10.70
N ILE A 140 -6.20 7.69 11.55
CA ILE A 140 -7.18 8.79 11.69
C ILE A 140 -6.49 10.09 12.09
N ASP A 141 -5.60 10.05 13.09
CA ASP A 141 -4.83 11.21 13.52
C ASP A 141 -3.96 11.78 12.37
N ALA A 142 -3.26 10.89 11.66
CA ALA A 142 -2.39 11.27 10.54
C ALA A 142 -3.16 11.97 9.40
N LEU A 143 -4.42 11.57 9.19
CA LEU A 143 -5.32 12.18 8.21
C LEU A 143 -6.07 13.43 8.74
N GLY A 144 -5.81 13.83 9.99
CA GLY A 144 -6.43 15.00 10.60
C GLY A 144 -7.88 14.80 11.05
N GLY A 145 -8.30 13.55 11.24
CA GLY A 145 -9.63 13.20 11.74
C GLY A 145 -9.76 13.30 13.27
N ASP A 146 -10.98 13.32 13.75
CA ASP A 146 -11.28 13.29 15.18
C ASP A 146 -11.11 11.87 15.72
N ARG A 147 -10.42 11.74 16.86
CA ARG A 147 -10.25 10.45 17.52
C ARG A 147 -11.59 9.87 17.97
N PRO A 148 -11.81 8.56 17.76
CA PRO A 148 -12.96 7.87 18.34
C PRO A 148 -12.87 7.88 19.87
N PRO A 149 -13.99 7.70 20.58
CA PRO A 149 -13.99 7.53 22.04
C PRO A 149 -13.10 6.39 22.46
N GLU A 150 -12.43 6.56 23.60
CA GLU A 150 -11.68 5.45 24.21
C GLU A 150 -12.64 4.28 24.52
N ARG A 151 -12.14 3.07 24.27
CA ARG A 151 -12.89 1.84 24.56
C ARG A 151 -12.06 0.89 25.41
N ASP A 152 -12.75 0.04 26.17
CA ASP A 152 -12.14 -1.01 26.95
C ASP A 152 -11.92 -2.26 26.08
N PHE A 153 -10.71 -2.76 26.06
CA PHE A 153 -10.30 -3.98 25.39
C PHE A 153 -10.10 -5.15 26.38
N GLY A 154 -10.84 -5.14 27.48
CA GLY A 154 -10.81 -6.24 28.45
C GLY A 154 -11.05 -7.59 27.79
N GLY A 155 -10.12 -8.54 28.00
CA GLY A 155 -10.12 -9.85 27.34
C GLY A 155 -9.25 -9.93 26.05
N ASP A 156 -8.80 -8.82 25.51
CA ASP A 156 -7.80 -8.83 24.42
C ASP A 156 -6.42 -9.24 25.01
N PRO A 157 -5.79 -10.31 24.52
CA PRO A 157 -4.56 -10.84 25.10
C PRO A 157 -3.40 -9.85 25.12
N TYR A 158 -3.29 -9.03 24.08
CA TYR A 158 -2.22 -8.04 23.98
C TYR A 158 -2.46 -6.87 24.94
N TYR A 159 -3.69 -6.35 24.96
CA TYR A 159 -4.08 -5.28 25.89
C TYR A 159 -3.88 -5.69 27.36
N GLU A 160 -4.29 -6.92 27.72
CA GLU A 160 -4.08 -7.45 29.07
C GLU A 160 -2.59 -7.63 29.42
N SER A 161 -1.73 -7.91 28.43
CA SER A 161 -0.28 -8.00 28.65
C SER A 161 0.34 -6.65 29.02
N LEU A 162 -0.16 -5.55 28.46
CA LEU A 162 0.31 -4.20 28.73
C LEU A 162 -0.04 -3.71 30.15
N LYS A 163 -1.17 -4.19 30.72
CA LYS A 163 -1.57 -3.85 32.10
C LYS A 163 -0.70 -4.49 33.17
N ARG A 164 0.13 -5.49 32.81
CA ARG A 164 0.98 -6.24 33.75
C ARG A 164 2.40 -5.66 33.90
N ILE A 165 2.72 -4.60 33.14
CA ILE A 165 3.98 -3.89 33.20
C ILE A 165 3.83 -2.65 34.07
#